data_dd73ad7105f039e6be7b7575c9fc58cd
#
_entry.id   dd73ad7105f039e6be7b7575c9fc58cd
#
_cell.length_a   1.000
_cell.length_b   1.000
_cell.length_c   1.000
_cell.angle_alpha   90.00
_cell.angle_beta   90.00
_cell.angle_gamma   90.00
#
_symmetry.space_group_name_H-M   'P 1'
#
loop_
_entity.id
_entity.type
_entity.pdbx_description
1 polymer ?
#
loop_
_entity_poly.entity_id
_entity_poly.type
_entity_poly.pdbx_seq_one_letter_code
_entity_poly.pdbx_strand_id
1 'polypeptide(L)'
;MNNNRKIRILDREVANKIAAGEVIERPAAVVKELLENSLDAGATIIDIAVSWGGKGLIKVSDNGFGIDKEEIKLSVLRHATSKMEKDDLSSIKSFGFRGEALPSIAAVSKLKIVSKTQSQETAFELSMSFGDIIDFKPASGNNGTTVLVNDLFSNVPARFKFLKSDRSENSLILSVIKRLALSRPDLALTYSHLDKRGEKKILELPAHGPSDFNLRTAAILGSEFSDNSFEISGEKGGIRVYGYASIPTYARGNTSQQFFSVNSRPIYDKEISYALKVAYGDFLPSGRFCLALINIYCDPKDLDVNVHPTKEEVRFAFPKKIKELLIGSVREGIGSMGIKASTRLNYSAREFFSRGSDSGSYSQQNKNVDNLLVDQMGLNQNLYPDLNMNSTKFFEGHLEEKKFNPRESLKVRDDVMGEDFPPLGYAIAQIHENYIIARTKDGMALIDQHAAHERITYEKLKKEYYEGHLKKAQNLLIPEIIELGDQDTHSILRSKDELAAFGLDVDSFGPGAISVLAIPATLGDINIEELIKDLLLEIGDLGREITLKTKIDQILSRMACHSSIRSGRRLVLEEMNALLRKIEVVPYSAQCNHGRPTYITLSLKDIEKLFGRT
;
A
#
# COMPACT_ATOMS: atom_id res chain seq x y z
N MET A 1 -7.57 18.81 -51.81
CA MET A 1 -8.75 17.92 -51.76
C MET A 1 -9.73 18.48 -50.74
N ASN A 2 -10.79 19.15 -51.22
CA ASN A 2 -11.83 19.76 -50.35
C ASN A 2 -12.73 18.64 -49.82
N ASN A 3 -12.46 18.13 -48.65
CA ASN A 3 -13.24 17.06 -48.03
C ASN A 3 -14.42 17.68 -47.27
N ASN A 4 -15.45 18.11 -48.03
CA ASN A 4 -16.71 18.63 -47.49
C ASN A 4 -17.53 17.46 -46.89
N ARG A 5 -17.10 16.96 -45.72
CA ARG A 5 -17.79 15.91 -44.98
C ARG A 5 -19.08 16.47 -44.41
N LYS A 6 -20.21 16.10 -44.99
CA LYS A 6 -21.54 16.48 -44.48
C LYS A 6 -21.86 15.73 -43.17
N ILE A 7 -22.46 16.42 -42.21
CA ILE A 7 -23.03 15.80 -41.02
C ILE A 7 -24.13 14.83 -41.43
N ARG A 8 -24.08 13.59 -40.93
CA ARG A 8 -25.09 12.55 -41.15
C ARG A 8 -25.46 11.86 -39.86
N ILE A 9 -26.68 11.38 -39.75
CA ILE A 9 -27.13 10.48 -38.68
C ILE A 9 -26.47 9.12 -38.92
N LEU A 10 -25.85 8.56 -37.87
CA LEU A 10 -25.28 7.23 -37.91
C LEU A 10 -26.37 6.16 -37.87
N ASP A 11 -26.12 5.04 -38.53
CA ASP A 11 -26.97 3.86 -38.39
C ASP A 11 -27.06 3.42 -36.91
N ARG A 12 -28.23 2.94 -36.51
CA ARG A 12 -28.53 2.53 -35.14
C ARG A 12 -27.52 1.51 -34.60
N GLU A 13 -27.08 0.58 -35.41
CA GLU A 13 -26.09 -0.43 -35.06
C GLU A 13 -24.73 0.20 -34.78
N VAL A 14 -24.27 1.13 -35.62
CA VAL A 14 -23.00 1.85 -35.46
C VAL A 14 -23.05 2.74 -34.23
N ALA A 15 -24.15 3.49 -34.05
CA ALA A 15 -24.33 4.32 -32.85
C ALA A 15 -24.33 3.49 -31.57
N ASN A 16 -24.95 2.30 -31.59
CA ASN A 16 -24.96 1.38 -30.46
C ASN A 16 -23.56 0.84 -30.14
N LYS A 17 -22.73 0.50 -31.14
CA LYS A 17 -21.36 0.05 -30.95
C LYS A 17 -20.45 1.16 -30.41
N ILE A 18 -20.64 2.41 -30.82
CA ILE A 18 -19.88 3.56 -30.30
C ILE A 18 -20.21 3.76 -28.82
N ALA A 19 -21.49 3.90 -28.49
CA ALA A 19 -21.93 4.12 -27.11
C ALA A 19 -21.63 2.92 -26.18
N ALA A 20 -21.75 1.67 -26.69
CA ALA A 20 -21.29 0.50 -25.95
C ALA A 20 -19.80 0.59 -25.62
N GLY A 21 -19.04 1.30 -26.43
CA GLY A 21 -17.64 1.49 -26.25
C GLY A 21 -17.21 2.45 -25.16
N GLU A 22 -18.07 3.35 -24.81
CA GLU A 22 -17.85 4.27 -23.69
C GLU A 22 -18.15 3.61 -22.35
N VAL A 23 -19.02 2.60 -22.32
CA VAL A 23 -19.44 1.89 -21.12
C VAL A 23 -18.63 0.61 -20.90
N ILE A 24 -18.42 -0.18 -21.96
CA ILE A 24 -17.77 -1.49 -21.92
C ILE A 24 -16.45 -1.45 -22.68
N GLU A 25 -15.36 -1.28 -21.98
CA GLU A 25 -14.01 -1.27 -22.55
C GLU A 25 -13.36 -2.66 -22.59
N ARG A 26 -13.68 -3.51 -21.62
CA ARG A 26 -13.04 -4.82 -21.39
C ARG A 26 -13.90 -5.79 -20.58
N PRO A 27 -13.54 -7.09 -20.48
CA PRO A 27 -14.28 -8.08 -19.69
C PRO A 27 -14.53 -7.67 -18.23
N ALA A 28 -13.53 -7.05 -17.57
CA ALA A 28 -13.67 -6.59 -16.20
C ALA A 28 -14.78 -5.54 -16.01
N ALA A 29 -15.03 -4.68 -17.02
CA ALA A 29 -16.14 -3.71 -16.97
C ALA A 29 -17.49 -4.42 -17.06
N VAL A 30 -17.62 -5.48 -17.87
CA VAL A 30 -18.84 -6.31 -17.91
C VAL A 30 -19.12 -6.94 -16.55
N VAL A 31 -18.10 -7.58 -15.97
CA VAL A 31 -18.24 -8.21 -14.62
C VAL A 31 -18.66 -7.17 -13.59
N LYS A 32 -18.06 -5.98 -13.61
CA LYS A 32 -18.40 -4.89 -12.68
C LYS A 32 -19.87 -4.49 -12.79
N GLU A 33 -20.34 -4.17 -14.00
CA GLU A 33 -21.73 -3.75 -14.22
C GLU A 33 -22.75 -4.86 -13.82
N LEU A 34 -22.43 -6.13 -14.10
CA LEU A 34 -23.29 -7.24 -13.70
C LEU A 34 -23.33 -7.42 -12.18
N LEU A 35 -22.19 -7.30 -11.51
CA LEU A 35 -22.11 -7.33 -10.04
C LEU A 35 -22.88 -6.19 -9.40
N GLU A 36 -22.76 -4.97 -9.92
CA GLU A 36 -23.53 -3.80 -9.46
C GLU A 36 -25.02 -4.02 -9.62
N ASN A 37 -25.46 -4.64 -10.73
CA ASN A 37 -26.86 -4.99 -10.94
C ASN A 37 -27.34 -6.05 -9.93
N SER A 38 -26.56 -7.07 -9.63
CA SER A 38 -26.88 -8.09 -8.63
C SER A 38 -27.00 -7.48 -7.23
N LEU A 39 -26.12 -6.53 -6.85
CA LEU A 39 -26.22 -5.81 -5.57
C LEU A 39 -27.47 -4.94 -5.49
N ASP A 40 -27.81 -4.22 -6.57
CA ASP A 40 -29.02 -3.43 -6.64
C ASP A 40 -30.28 -4.31 -6.58
N ALA A 41 -30.18 -5.59 -7.02
CA ALA A 41 -31.23 -6.58 -6.88
C ALA A 41 -31.29 -7.22 -5.46
N GLY A 42 -30.53 -6.72 -4.51
CA GLY A 42 -30.53 -7.22 -3.12
C GLY A 42 -29.91 -8.61 -2.99
N ALA A 43 -29.04 -9.00 -3.89
CA ALA A 43 -28.37 -10.29 -3.82
C ALA A 43 -27.47 -10.42 -2.58
N THR A 44 -27.51 -11.60 -1.96
CA THR A 44 -26.64 -12.00 -0.85
C THR A 44 -25.64 -13.09 -1.26
N ILE A 45 -25.87 -13.74 -2.40
CA ILE A 45 -24.99 -14.77 -2.98
C ILE A 45 -24.82 -14.46 -4.45
N ILE A 46 -23.56 -14.38 -4.91
CA ILE A 46 -23.22 -14.17 -6.31
C ILE A 46 -22.14 -15.16 -6.75
N ASP A 47 -22.44 -15.91 -7.83
CA ASP A 47 -21.51 -16.84 -8.45
C ASP A 47 -21.04 -16.27 -9.80
N ILE A 48 -19.72 -16.24 -10.01
CA ILE A 48 -19.08 -15.71 -11.21
C ILE A 48 -18.25 -16.80 -11.84
N ALA A 49 -18.45 -17.06 -13.13
CA ALA A 49 -17.61 -17.99 -13.88
C ALA A 49 -17.16 -17.34 -15.21
N VAL A 50 -15.89 -17.48 -15.57
CA VAL A 50 -15.33 -16.92 -16.80
C VAL A 50 -14.51 -17.93 -17.58
N SER A 51 -14.49 -17.80 -18.91
CA SER A 51 -13.56 -18.51 -19.77
C SER A 51 -12.77 -17.55 -20.65
N TRP A 52 -11.51 -17.90 -20.98
CA TRP A 52 -10.61 -17.12 -21.84
C TRP A 52 -10.48 -15.64 -21.42
N GLY A 53 -10.30 -15.40 -20.12
CA GLY A 53 -10.21 -14.03 -19.61
C GLY A 53 -11.51 -13.22 -19.75
N GLY A 54 -12.66 -13.89 -19.85
CA GLY A 54 -13.96 -13.26 -20.07
C GLY A 54 -14.27 -12.94 -21.55
N LYS A 55 -13.39 -13.31 -22.46
CA LYS A 55 -13.60 -13.14 -23.92
C LYS A 55 -14.57 -14.18 -24.47
N GLY A 56 -14.47 -15.42 -24.00
CA GLY A 56 -15.33 -16.54 -24.43
C GLY A 56 -16.64 -16.56 -23.68
N LEU A 57 -16.60 -16.52 -22.35
CA LEU A 57 -17.80 -16.52 -21.50
C LEU A 57 -17.55 -15.68 -20.24
N ILE A 58 -18.58 -14.90 -19.88
CA ILE A 58 -18.78 -14.36 -18.54
C ILE A 58 -20.17 -14.80 -18.09
N LYS A 59 -20.25 -15.51 -16.98
CA LYS A 59 -21.50 -15.89 -16.31
C LYS A 59 -21.54 -15.23 -14.93
N VAL A 60 -22.61 -14.52 -14.63
CA VAL A 60 -22.90 -13.99 -13.30
C VAL A 60 -24.29 -14.47 -12.90
N SER A 61 -24.39 -15.12 -11.73
CA SER A 61 -25.63 -15.67 -11.20
C SER A 61 -25.83 -15.15 -9.79
N ASP A 62 -27.00 -14.62 -9.48
CA ASP A 62 -27.35 -14.05 -8.19
C ASP A 62 -28.68 -14.64 -7.65
N ASN A 63 -28.87 -14.47 -6.36
CA ASN A 63 -30.10 -14.82 -5.65
C ASN A 63 -30.97 -13.60 -5.30
N GLY A 64 -30.83 -12.51 -6.06
CA GLY A 64 -31.60 -11.29 -5.87
C GLY A 64 -33.10 -11.46 -6.16
N PHE A 65 -33.87 -10.35 -6.16
CA PHE A 65 -35.31 -10.41 -6.38
C PHE A 65 -35.72 -10.82 -7.81
N GLY A 66 -34.79 -10.89 -8.74
CA GLY A 66 -35.05 -11.27 -10.14
C GLY A 66 -35.67 -10.13 -10.96
N ILE A 67 -35.98 -10.43 -12.23
CA ILE A 67 -36.65 -9.53 -13.17
C ILE A 67 -37.96 -10.19 -13.61
N ASP A 68 -39.06 -9.44 -13.54
CA ASP A 68 -40.34 -9.96 -13.97
C ASP A 68 -40.36 -10.24 -15.49
N LYS A 69 -41.14 -11.24 -15.90
CA LYS A 69 -41.30 -11.66 -17.30
C LYS A 69 -41.54 -10.51 -18.25
N GLU A 70 -42.39 -9.55 -17.83
CA GLU A 70 -42.75 -8.40 -18.66
C GLU A 70 -41.63 -7.37 -18.76
N GLU A 71 -40.76 -7.30 -17.74
CA GLU A 71 -39.66 -6.36 -17.65
C GLU A 71 -38.35 -6.88 -18.25
N ILE A 72 -38.17 -8.19 -18.46
CA ILE A 72 -36.92 -8.75 -19.02
C ILE A 72 -36.57 -8.10 -20.36
N LYS A 73 -37.57 -7.93 -21.25
CA LYS A 73 -37.35 -7.28 -22.54
C LYS A 73 -37.06 -5.78 -22.41
N LEU A 74 -37.61 -5.13 -21.41
CA LEU A 74 -37.37 -3.70 -21.14
C LEU A 74 -35.95 -3.48 -20.58
N SER A 75 -35.42 -4.43 -19.80
CA SER A 75 -34.09 -4.34 -19.16
C SER A 75 -32.93 -4.20 -20.16
N VAL A 76 -33.14 -4.60 -21.43
CA VAL A 76 -32.16 -4.50 -22.51
C VAL A 76 -32.41 -3.32 -23.46
N LEU A 77 -33.41 -2.48 -23.17
CA LEU A 77 -33.64 -1.22 -23.87
C LEU A 77 -32.81 -0.10 -23.24
N ARG A 78 -32.34 0.83 -24.06
CA ARG A 78 -31.60 1.99 -23.58
C ARG A 78 -32.51 2.92 -22.79
N HIS A 79 -31.94 3.51 -21.75
CA HIS A 79 -32.62 4.45 -20.84
C HIS A 79 -33.81 3.84 -20.08
N ALA A 80 -33.91 2.51 -20.04
CA ALA A 80 -34.87 1.81 -19.20
C ALA A 80 -34.21 1.45 -17.87
N THR A 81 -34.74 2.00 -16.78
CA THR A 81 -34.22 1.78 -15.42
C THR A 81 -35.34 1.76 -14.40
N SER A 82 -35.28 0.83 -13.45
CA SER A 82 -36.13 0.80 -12.25
C SER A 82 -35.50 1.51 -11.04
N LYS A 83 -34.29 2.09 -11.21
CA LYS A 83 -33.41 2.52 -10.12
C LYS A 83 -33.47 4.03 -9.83
N MET A 84 -34.29 4.78 -10.56
CA MET A 84 -34.49 6.21 -10.36
C MET A 84 -35.92 6.48 -9.88
N GLU A 85 -36.05 7.08 -8.71
CA GLU A 85 -37.33 7.65 -8.25
C GLU A 85 -37.37 9.12 -8.65
N LYS A 86 -38.38 9.50 -9.48
CA LYS A 86 -38.72 10.89 -9.81
C LYS A 86 -37.57 11.79 -10.32
N ASP A 87 -36.85 11.40 -11.36
CA ASP A 87 -35.87 12.25 -12.06
C ASP A 87 -34.84 13.00 -11.14
N ASP A 88 -34.71 12.59 -9.88
CA ASP A 88 -33.83 13.23 -8.92
C ASP A 88 -32.40 12.60 -8.97
N LEU A 89 -31.51 13.31 -9.64
CA LEU A 89 -30.10 12.96 -9.71
C LEU A 89 -29.30 13.32 -8.46
N SER A 90 -29.91 14.00 -7.49
CA SER A 90 -29.19 14.53 -6.31
C SER A 90 -28.97 13.52 -5.19
N SER A 91 -29.66 12.36 -5.21
CA SER A 91 -29.57 11.35 -4.15
C SER A 91 -29.56 9.92 -4.69
N ILE A 92 -28.54 9.58 -5.52
CA ILE A 92 -28.39 8.25 -6.11
C ILE A 92 -27.92 7.27 -5.03
N LYS A 93 -28.79 6.34 -4.63
CA LYS A 93 -28.50 5.27 -3.65
C LYS A 93 -28.07 3.97 -4.31
N SER A 94 -28.50 3.71 -5.55
CA SER A 94 -28.20 2.50 -6.32
C SER A 94 -26.81 2.57 -6.96
N PHE A 95 -26.18 1.43 -7.21
CA PHE A 95 -24.92 1.33 -7.95
C PHE A 95 -25.11 1.69 -9.42
N GLY A 96 -26.17 1.19 -10.07
CA GLY A 96 -26.57 1.53 -11.45
C GLY A 96 -27.73 2.51 -11.48
N PHE A 97 -27.80 3.41 -12.46
CA PHE A 97 -28.91 4.35 -12.63
C PHE A 97 -29.20 4.75 -14.08
N ARG A 98 -28.24 4.54 -15.01
CA ARG A 98 -28.35 5.05 -16.41
C ARG A 98 -29.19 4.17 -17.34
N GLY A 99 -29.44 2.91 -16.99
CA GLY A 99 -30.15 1.97 -17.88
C GLY A 99 -29.41 1.65 -19.17
N GLU A 100 -28.07 1.65 -19.17
CA GLU A 100 -27.24 1.50 -20.36
C GLU A 100 -26.34 0.26 -20.33
N ALA A 101 -26.14 -0.40 -19.18
CA ALA A 101 -25.20 -1.50 -19.03
C ALA A 101 -25.61 -2.72 -19.86
N LEU A 102 -26.80 -3.29 -19.63
CA LEU A 102 -27.27 -4.47 -20.36
C LEU A 102 -27.42 -4.22 -21.88
N PRO A 103 -27.99 -3.11 -22.36
CA PRO A 103 -28.02 -2.80 -23.80
C PRO A 103 -26.63 -2.68 -24.42
N SER A 104 -25.68 -2.09 -23.70
CA SER A 104 -24.29 -1.97 -24.17
C SER A 104 -23.58 -3.31 -24.26
N ILE A 105 -23.76 -4.20 -23.27
CA ILE A 105 -23.24 -5.57 -23.30
C ILE A 105 -23.87 -6.34 -24.46
N ALA A 106 -25.18 -6.26 -24.62
CA ALA A 106 -25.91 -6.94 -25.70
C ALA A 106 -25.43 -6.52 -27.10
N ALA A 107 -25.11 -5.24 -27.32
CA ALA A 107 -24.65 -4.73 -28.61
C ALA A 107 -23.29 -5.31 -29.07
N VAL A 108 -22.45 -5.79 -28.14
CA VAL A 108 -21.07 -6.26 -28.42
C VAL A 108 -20.84 -7.73 -28.07
N SER A 109 -21.91 -8.47 -27.77
CA SER A 109 -21.82 -9.88 -27.36
C SER A 109 -23.07 -10.68 -27.74
N LYS A 110 -23.05 -11.98 -27.50
CA LYS A 110 -24.23 -12.83 -27.41
C LYS A 110 -24.65 -12.89 -25.95
N LEU A 111 -25.76 -12.22 -25.61
CA LEU A 111 -26.30 -12.10 -24.27
C LEU A 111 -27.44 -13.08 -24.04
N LYS A 112 -27.43 -13.76 -22.88
CA LYS A 112 -28.54 -14.55 -22.40
C LYS A 112 -28.85 -14.15 -20.97
N ILE A 113 -30.12 -13.88 -20.69
CA ILE A 113 -30.63 -13.54 -19.35
C ILE A 113 -31.67 -14.58 -18.97
N VAL A 114 -31.49 -15.25 -17.85
CA VAL A 114 -32.47 -16.15 -17.24
C VAL A 114 -32.85 -15.55 -15.89
N SER A 115 -34.11 -15.25 -15.69
CA SER A 115 -34.55 -14.62 -14.46
C SER A 115 -35.89 -15.15 -13.96
N LYS A 116 -36.04 -15.16 -12.63
CA LYS A 116 -37.25 -15.57 -11.94
C LYS A 116 -37.42 -14.73 -10.69
N THR A 117 -38.59 -14.13 -10.54
CA THR A 117 -38.99 -13.48 -9.29
C THR A 117 -39.63 -14.49 -8.34
N GLN A 118 -39.73 -14.15 -7.05
CA GLN A 118 -40.36 -15.02 -6.05
C GLN A 118 -41.86 -15.24 -6.31
N SER A 119 -42.53 -14.31 -6.99
CA SER A 119 -43.96 -14.38 -7.34
C SER A 119 -44.25 -15.26 -8.55
N GLN A 120 -43.25 -15.65 -9.33
CA GLN A 120 -43.38 -16.43 -10.55
C GLN A 120 -43.12 -17.92 -10.29
N GLU A 121 -43.88 -18.81 -10.93
CA GLU A 121 -43.63 -20.24 -10.89
C GLU A 121 -42.50 -20.67 -11.82
N THR A 122 -42.35 -20.00 -12.97
CA THR A 122 -41.41 -20.37 -14.03
C THR A 122 -40.46 -19.24 -14.35
N ALA A 123 -39.18 -19.55 -14.52
CA ALA A 123 -38.18 -18.63 -15.03
C ALA A 123 -38.39 -18.32 -16.52
N PHE A 124 -37.92 -17.17 -16.98
CA PHE A 124 -37.90 -16.81 -18.39
C PHE A 124 -36.49 -16.53 -18.87
N GLU A 125 -36.21 -16.99 -20.10
CA GLU A 125 -34.95 -16.79 -20.80
C GLU A 125 -35.14 -15.79 -21.95
N LEU A 126 -34.31 -14.76 -21.99
CA LEU A 126 -34.11 -13.87 -23.14
C LEU A 126 -32.75 -14.14 -23.74
N SER A 127 -32.73 -14.46 -25.05
CA SER A 127 -31.50 -14.62 -25.82
C SER A 127 -31.35 -13.52 -26.85
N MET A 128 -30.17 -12.91 -26.90
CA MET A 128 -29.82 -11.85 -27.85
C MET A 128 -28.51 -12.13 -28.56
N SER A 129 -28.39 -11.63 -29.80
CA SER A 129 -27.15 -11.67 -30.56
C SER A 129 -26.83 -10.30 -31.10
N PHE A 130 -25.77 -9.69 -30.62
CA PHE A 130 -25.25 -8.39 -31.04
C PHE A 130 -26.30 -7.26 -31.13
N GLY A 131 -27.22 -7.23 -30.15
CA GLY A 131 -28.27 -6.21 -30.05
C GLY A 131 -29.65 -6.65 -30.47
N ASP A 132 -29.77 -7.76 -31.21
CA ASP A 132 -31.05 -8.28 -31.70
C ASP A 132 -31.58 -9.38 -30.76
N ILE A 133 -32.87 -9.32 -30.45
CA ILE A 133 -33.57 -10.38 -29.71
C ILE A 133 -33.77 -11.57 -30.63
N ILE A 134 -33.22 -12.72 -30.22
CA ILE A 134 -33.35 -13.97 -31.01
C ILE A 134 -34.49 -14.84 -30.46
N ASP A 135 -34.63 -14.92 -29.14
CA ASP A 135 -35.61 -15.83 -28.52
C ASP A 135 -36.04 -15.32 -27.13
N PHE A 136 -37.28 -15.60 -26.79
CA PHE A 136 -37.84 -15.35 -25.46
C PHE A 136 -38.81 -16.47 -25.09
N LYS A 137 -38.44 -17.27 -24.10
CA LYS A 137 -39.16 -18.50 -23.78
C LYS A 137 -39.12 -18.80 -22.26
N PRO A 138 -40.05 -19.64 -21.77
CA PRO A 138 -39.92 -20.21 -20.44
C PRO A 138 -38.63 -21.03 -20.30
N ALA A 139 -38.04 -20.99 -19.12
CA ALA A 139 -36.80 -21.70 -18.78
C ALA A 139 -36.85 -22.29 -17.37
N SER A 140 -35.91 -23.15 -17.06
CA SER A 140 -35.64 -23.61 -15.71
C SER A 140 -34.66 -22.66 -15.03
N GLY A 141 -34.94 -22.21 -13.81
CA GLY A 141 -34.07 -21.34 -13.05
C GLY A 141 -34.54 -21.17 -11.60
N ASN A 142 -33.60 -20.84 -10.71
CA ASN A 142 -33.89 -20.47 -9.34
C ASN A 142 -34.31 -19.00 -9.25
N ASN A 143 -34.85 -18.59 -8.10
CA ASN A 143 -35.10 -17.18 -7.84
C ASN A 143 -33.80 -16.37 -7.95
N GLY A 144 -33.87 -15.20 -8.60
CA GLY A 144 -32.71 -14.36 -8.91
C GLY A 144 -32.48 -14.23 -10.41
N THR A 145 -31.29 -13.83 -10.81
CA THR A 145 -30.93 -13.59 -12.20
C THR A 145 -29.61 -14.28 -12.55
N THR A 146 -29.57 -14.92 -13.70
CA THR A 146 -28.34 -15.43 -14.33
C THR A 146 -28.15 -14.75 -15.66
N VAL A 147 -27.00 -14.07 -15.82
CA VAL A 147 -26.60 -13.40 -17.06
C VAL A 147 -25.38 -14.13 -17.64
N LEU A 148 -25.48 -14.55 -18.91
CA LEU A 148 -24.39 -15.15 -19.65
C LEU A 148 -24.03 -14.22 -20.82
N VAL A 149 -22.76 -13.87 -20.92
CA VAL A 149 -22.19 -13.03 -21.98
C VAL A 149 -21.18 -13.88 -22.74
N ASN A 150 -21.48 -14.23 -23.97
CA ASN A 150 -20.63 -15.04 -24.81
C ASN A 150 -20.03 -14.20 -25.94
N ASP A 151 -18.85 -14.59 -26.45
CA ASP A 151 -18.19 -14.03 -27.63
C ASP A 151 -18.03 -12.49 -27.56
N LEU A 152 -17.61 -11.97 -26.40
CA LEU A 152 -17.46 -10.54 -26.17
C LEU A 152 -16.53 -9.91 -27.21
N PHE A 153 -16.98 -8.84 -27.88
CA PHE A 153 -16.32 -8.09 -28.96
C PHE A 153 -16.03 -8.88 -30.24
N SER A 154 -16.60 -10.07 -30.46
CA SER A 154 -16.39 -10.82 -31.70
C SER A 154 -16.90 -10.05 -32.92
N ASN A 155 -17.91 -9.17 -32.77
CA ASN A 155 -18.41 -8.28 -33.84
C ASN A 155 -17.69 -6.91 -33.89
N VAL A 156 -16.65 -6.68 -33.05
CA VAL A 156 -15.85 -5.45 -32.99
C VAL A 156 -14.36 -5.82 -33.02
N PRO A 157 -13.80 -6.28 -34.17
CA PRO A 157 -12.43 -6.81 -34.24
C PRO A 157 -11.35 -5.86 -33.77
N ALA A 158 -11.54 -4.55 -33.96
CA ALA A 158 -10.62 -3.53 -33.47
C ALA A 158 -10.45 -3.60 -31.94
N ARG A 159 -11.55 -3.70 -31.19
CA ARG A 159 -11.49 -3.82 -29.73
C ARG A 159 -10.94 -5.16 -29.26
N PHE A 160 -11.36 -6.24 -29.91
CA PHE A 160 -10.88 -7.57 -29.57
C PHE A 160 -9.34 -7.63 -29.62
N LYS A 161 -8.70 -6.97 -30.59
CA LYS A 161 -7.25 -6.88 -30.74
C LYS A 161 -6.56 -6.10 -29.60
N PHE A 162 -7.24 -5.16 -28.96
CA PHE A 162 -6.68 -4.38 -27.84
C PHE A 162 -6.83 -5.05 -26.47
N LEU A 163 -7.55 -6.17 -26.38
CA LEU A 163 -7.61 -6.95 -25.15
C LEU A 163 -6.25 -7.58 -24.85
N LYS A 164 -5.92 -7.59 -23.56
CA LYS A 164 -4.68 -8.21 -23.08
C LYS A 164 -4.77 -9.74 -23.12
N SER A 165 -3.70 -10.41 -22.66
CA SER A 165 -3.69 -11.86 -22.49
C SER A 165 -4.79 -12.29 -21.51
N ASP A 166 -5.26 -13.55 -21.64
CA ASP A 166 -6.29 -14.11 -20.75
C ASP A 166 -5.91 -14.00 -19.27
N ARG A 167 -4.62 -14.22 -18.96
CA ARG A 167 -4.09 -14.07 -17.60
C ARG A 167 -4.23 -12.64 -17.10
N SER A 168 -3.94 -11.64 -17.94
CA SER A 168 -4.05 -10.23 -17.56
C SER A 168 -5.51 -9.80 -17.40
N GLU A 169 -6.42 -10.23 -18.29
CA GLU A 169 -7.85 -9.91 -18.16
C GLU A 169 -8.46 -10.59 -16.91
N ASN A 170 -8.10 -11.86 -16.62
CA ASN A 170 -8.50 -12.53 -15.39
C ASN A 170 -8.01 -11.79 -14.14
N SER A 171 -6.80 -11.24 -14.16
CA SER A 171 -6.25 -10.45 -13.04
C SER A 171 -7.05 -9.16 -12.82
N LEU A 172 -7.50 -8.50 -13.89
CA LEU A 172 -8.36 -7.31 -13.80
C LEU A 172 -9.75 -7.66 -13.27
N ILE A 173 -10.36 -8.76 -13.75
CA ILE A 173 -11.64 -9.27 -13.23
C ILE A 173 -11.52 -9.55 -11.74
N LEU A 174 -10.49 -10.29 -11.32
CA LEU A 174 -10.25 -10.61 -9.91
C LEU A 174 -10.07 -9.35 -9.05
N SER A 175 -9.43 -8.30 -9.59
CA SER A 175 -9.28 -7.01 -8.89
C SER A 175 -10.63 -6.33 -8.65
N VAL A 176 -11.53 -6.33 -9.63
CA VAL A 176 -12.90 -5.80 -9.49
C VAL A 176 -13.67 -6.58 -8.42
N ILE A 177 -13.63 -7.91 -8.49
CA ILE A 177 -14.29 -8.79 -7.53
C ILE A 177 -13.78 -8.53 -6.10
N LYS A 178 -12.46 -8.46 -5.90
CA LYS A 178 -11.85 -8.19 -4.60
C LYS A 178 -12.27 -6.83 -4.02
N ARG A 179 -12.29 -5.79 -4.85
CA ARG A 179 -12.74 -4.43 -4.43
C ARG A 179 -14.17 -4.45 -3.93
N LEU A 180 -15.06 -5.10 -4.67
CA LEU A 180 -16.47 -5.22 -4.28
C LEU A 180 -16.61 -6.05 -3.00
N ALA A 181 -15.96 -7.20 -2.92
CA ALA A 181 -16.02 -8.09 -1.76
C ALA A 181 -15.49 -7.45 -0.47
N LEU A 182 -14.52 -6.53 -0.58
CA LEU A 182 -14.01 -5.75 0.57
C LEU A 182 -14.98 -4.65 1.00
N SER A 183 -15.77 -4.06 0.09
CA SER A 183 -16.77 -3.05 0.44
C SER A 183 -18.09 -3.66 0.94
N ARG A 184 -18.33 -4.97 0.68
CA ARG A 184 -19.54 -5.71 1.04
C ARG A 184 -19.18 -7.05 1.68
N PRO A 185 -18.76 -7.07 2.95
CA PRO A 185 -18.40 -8.29 3.66
C PRO A 185 -19.60 -9.23 3.87
N ASP A 186 -20.81 -8.71 3.86
CA ASP A 186 -22.09 -9.41 3.98
C ASP A 186 -22.46 -10.27 2.75
N LEU A 187 -21.72 -10.14 1.64
CA LEU A 187 -21.97 -10.86 0.40
C LEU A 187 -21.18 -12.18 0.34
N ALA A 188 -21.85 -13.31 0.09
CA ALA A 188 -21.17 -14.54 -0.32
C ALA A 188 -20.83 -14.47 -1.80
N LEU A 189 -19.58 -14.79 -2.17
CA LEU A 189 -19.10 -14.62 -3.53
C LEU A 189 -18.18 -15.74 -3.95
N THR A 190 -18.47 -16.35 -5.12
CA THR A 190 -17.63 -17.37 -5.74
C THR A 190 -17.11 -16.87 -7.08
N TYR A 191 -15.83 -17.11 -7.37
CA TYR A 191 -15.23 -16.83 -8.67
C TYR A 191 -14.50 -18.04 -9.20
N SER A 192 -14.87 -18.47 -10.40
CA SER A 192 -14.37 -19.68 -11.05
C SER A 192 -13.85 -19.42 -12.45
N HIS A 193 -12.86 -20.20 -12.88
CA HIS A 193 -12.45 -20.30 -14.27
C HIS A 193 -13.02 -21.56 -14.91
N LEU A 194 -13.59 -21.38 -16.11
CA LEU A 194 -14.07 -22.47 -16.94
C LEU A 194 -13.05 -22.73 -18.05
N ASP A 195 -12.52 -23.93 -18.11
CA ASP A 195 -11.65 -24.41 -19.17
C ASP A 195 -12.16 -25.76 -19.74
N LYS A 196 -11.43 -26.34 -20.71
CA LYS A 196 -11.78 -27.63 -21.30
C LYS A 196 -11.76 -28.80 -20.30
N ARG A 197 -11.15 -28.64 -19.14
CA ARG A 197 -11.01 -29.65 -18.08
C ARG A 197 -12.11 -29.55 -17.03
N GLY A 198 -12.93 -28.48 -17.09
CA GLY A 198 -14.01 -28.21 -16.16
C GLY A 198 -13.91 -26.87 -15.45
N GLU A 199 -14.64 -26.73 -14.37
CA GLU A 199 -14.70 -25.54 -13.55
C GLU A 199 -13.64 -25.60 -12.45
N LYS A 200 -12.79 -24.56 -12.34
CA LYS A 200 -11.82 -24.42 -11.27
C LYS A 200 -12.16 -23.19 -10.43
N LYS A 201 -12.52 -23.38 -9.17
CA LYS A 201 -12.70 -22.29 -8.21
C LYS A 201 -11.37 -21.57 -7.95
N ILE A 202 -11.38 -20.24 -8.06
CA ILE A 202 -10.21 -19.36 -7.82
C ILE A 202 -10.37 -18.60 -6.51
N LEU A 203 -11.61 -18.20 -6.18
CA LEU A 203 -11.94 -17.46 -4.96
C LEU A 203 -13.30 -17.91 -4.45
N GLU A 204 -13.39 -18.16 -3.16
CA GLU A 204 -14.64 -18.48 -2.46
C GLU A 204 -14.67 -17.68 -1.15
N LEU A 205 -15.64 -16.82 -1.01
CA LEU A 205 -15.77 -15.89 0.10
C LEU A 205 -17.16 -16.09 0.73
N PRO A 206 -17.26 -16.66 1.91
CA PRO A 206 -18.53 -16.76 2.64
C PRO A 206 -18.99 -15.36 3.08
N ALA A 207 -20.30 -15.17 3.29
CA ALA A 207 -20.81 -13.95 3.90
C ALA A 207 -20.28 -13.82 5.35
N HIS A 208 -19.93 -12.60 5.74
CA HIS A 208 -19.44 -12.27 7.08
C HIS A 208 -20.30 -11.17 7.70
N GLY A 209 -20.54 -11.26 9.00
CA GLY A 209 -21.17 -10.19 9.76
C GLY A 209 -20.22 -8.97 9.95
N PRO A 210 -20.75 -7.85 10.42
CA PRO A 210 -19.93 -6.66 10.70
C PRO A 210 -18.76 -6.90 11.66
N SER A 211 -18.93 -7.83 12.63
CA SER A 211 -17.88 -8.24 13.58
C SER A 211 -16.74 -9.03 12.94
N ASP A 212 -16.98 -9.65 11.78
CA ASP A 212 -16.06 -10.59 11.13
C ASP A 212 -15.33 -9.98 9.94
N PHE A 213 -15.32 -8.64 9.85
CA PHE A 213 -14.66 -7.91 8.77
C PHE A 213 -13.18 -8.27 8.61
N ASN A 214 -12.50 -8.63 9.72
CA ASN A 214 -11.13 -9.12 9.73
C ASN A 214 -10.97 -10.40 8.91
N LEU A 215 -11.92 -11.33 8.98
CA LEU A 215 -11.87 -12.59 8.25
C LEU A 215 -11.96 -12.35 6.73
N ARG A 216 -12.84 -11.44 6.31
CA ARG A 216 -12.95 -11.02 4.91
C ARG A 216 -11.66 -10.39 4.42
N THR A 217 -11.07 -9.52 5.22
CA THR A 217 -9.81 -8.83 4.90
C THR A 217 -8.67 -9.83 4.78
N ALA A 218 -8.55 -10.77 5.74
CA ALA A 218 -7.54 -11.82 5.71
C ALA A 218 -7.70 -12.77 4.49
N ALA A 219 -8.92 -13.10 4.11
CA ALA A 219 -9.19 -13.95 2.95
C ALA A 219 -8.77 -13.31 1.62
N ILE A 220 -8.82 -11.98 1.51
CA ILE A 220 -8.51 -11.24 0.27
C ILE A 220 -7.08 -10.71 0.24
N LEU A 221 -6.59 -10.14 1.36
CA LEU A 221 -5.27 -9.50 1.47
C LEU A 221 -4.19 -10.41 2.06
N GLY A 222 -4.60 -11.55 2.60
CA GLY A 222 -3.73 -12.51 3.29
C GLY A 222 -3.66 -12.30 4.80
N SER A 223 -3.37 -13.37 5.55
CA SER A 223 -3.18 -13.33 7.00
C SER A 223 -2.03 -12.40 7.41
N GLU A 224 -0.98 -12.32 6.60
CA GLU A 224 0.13 -11.38 6.82
C GLU A 224 -0.33 -9.92 6.93
N PHE A 225 -1.34 -9.52 6.15
CA PHE A 225 -1.87 -8.16 6.27
C PHE A 225 -2.55 -7.95 7.62
N SER A 226 -3.35 -8.91 8.09
CA SER A 226 -4.01 -8.83 9.39
C SER A 226 -3.00 -8.71 10.55
N ASP A 227 -1.90 -9.49 10.48
CA ASP A 227 -0.86 -9.48 11.50
C ASP A 227 -0.01 -8.18 11.49
N ASN A 228 0.06 -7.51 10.33
CA ASN A 228 0.87 -6.31 10.09
C ASN A 228 0.01 -5.09 9.74
N SER A 229 -1.19 -4.99 10.31
CA SER A 229 -2.09 -3.86 10.13
C SER A 229 -2.64 -3.35 11.46
N PHE A 230 -3.18 -2.16 11.43
CA PHE A 230 -3.90 -1.54 12.54
C PHE A 230 -5.24 -1.01 12.07
N GLU A 231 -6.16 -0.93 13.01
CA GLU A 231 -7.48 -0.38 12.78
C GLU A 231 -7.42 1.14 12.66
N ILE A 232 -8.19 1.67 11.73
CA ILE A 232 -8.42 3.10 11.53
C ILE A 232 -9.89 3.34 11.84
N SER A 233 -10.17 4.26 12.75
CA SER A 233 -11.52 4.69 13.08
C SER A 233 -11.52 6.18 13.36
N GLY A 234 -12.51 6.90 12.83
CA GLY A 234 -12.68 8.31 13.10
C GLY A 234 -14.03 8.81 12.62
N GLU A 235 -14.59 9.78 13.36
CA GLU A 235 -15.86 10.39 13.03
C GLU A 235 -15.81 11.91 13.30
N LYS A 236 -16.25 12.71 12.33
CA LYS A 236 -16.30 14.16 12.45
C LYS A 236 -17.34 14.76 11.49
N GLY A 237 -18.30 15.50 12.04
CA GLY A 237 -19.25 16.28 11.22
C GLY A 237 -20.08 15.43 10.27
N GLY A 238 -20.58 14.27 10.70
CA GLY A 238 -21.41 13.36 9.90
C GLY A 238 -20.61 12.49 8.90
N ILE A 239 -19.27 12.61 8.88
CA ILE A 239 -18.39 11.77 8.09
C ILE A 239 -17.73 10.77 9.03
N ARG A 240 -17.80 9.47 8.70
CA ARG A 240 -17.13 8.39 9.42
C ARG A 240 -16.15 7.69 8.50
N VAL A 241 -14.93 7.46 8.98
CA VAL A 241 -13.90 6.67 8.33
C VAL A 241 -13.63 5.46 9.18
N TYR A 242 -13.60 4.28 8.58
CA TYR A 242 -13.30 3.01 9.23
C TYR A 242 -12.50 2.09 8.30
N GLY A 243 -11.58 1.32 8.84
CA GLY A 243 -10.84 0.33 8.06
C GLY A 243 -9.53 -0.09 8.69
N TYR A 244 -8.61 -0.53 7.85
CA TYR A 244 -7.30 -1.01 8.25
C TYR A 244 -6.21 -0.42 7.37
N ALA A 245 -5.05 -0.14 7.95
CA ALA A 245 -3.84 0.18 7.20
C ALA A 245 -2.65 -0.63 7.72
N SER A 246 -1.71 -0.92 6.85
CA SER A 246 -0.53 -1.69 7.21
C SER A 246 0.43 -0.87 8.07
N ILE A 247 1.14 -1.55 8.99
CA ILE A 247 2.28 -0.93 9.66
C ILE A 247 3.30 -0.46 8.60
N PRO A 248 4.06 0.61 8.88
CA PRO A 248 4.97 1.20 7.88
C PRO A 248 6.00 0.23 7.31
N THR A 249 6.45 -0.75 8.09
CA THR A 249 7.40 -1.80 7.65
C THR A 249 6.77 -2.82 6.69
N TYR A 250 5.44 -2.87 6.60
CA TYR A 250 4.71 -3.74 5.66
C TYR A 250 4.14 -2.91 4.52
N ALA A 251 4.99 -2.49 3.58
CA ALA A 251 4.67 -1.60 2.46
C ALA A 251 4.96 -2.26 1.10
N ARG A 252 4.40 -1.70 0.01
CA ARG A 252 4.55 -2.16 -1.37
C ARG A 252 5.13 -1.06 -2.26
N GLY A 253 5.67 -1.44 -3.43
CA GLY A 253 6.20 -0.50 -4.43
C GLY A 253 5.12 0.21 -5.27
N ASN A 254 3.82 -0.08 -5.06
CA ASN A 254 2.72 0.53 -5.78
C ASN A 254 1.44 0.58 -4.94
N THR A 255 0.42 1.30 -5.42
CA THR A 255 -0.87 1.51 -4.74
C THR A 255 -1.93 0.44 -5.05
N SER A 256 -1.57 -0.66 -5.73
CA SER A 256 -2.54 -1.69 -6.16
C SER A 256 -3.29 -2.38 -5.02
N GLN A 257 -2.73 -2.33 -3.81
CA GLN A 257 -3.34 -2.89 -2.60
C GLN A 257 -3.92 -1.80 -1.66
N GLN A 258 -4.32 -0.66 -2.23
CA GLN A 258 -5.13 0.34 -1.57
C GLN A 258 -6.56 0.22 -2.08
N PHE A 259 -7.49 -0.05 -1.16
CA PHE A 259 -8.90 -0.27 -1.44
C PHE A 259 -9.71 0.77 -0.70
N PHE A 260 -10.49 1.54 -1.45
CA PHE A 260 -11.32 2.60 -0.92
C PHE A 260 -12.78 2.35 -1.27
N SER A 261 -13.68 2.66 -0.34
CA SER A 261 -15.11 2.67 -0.61
C SER A 261 -15.78 3.87 0.03
N VAL A 262 -16.87 4.35 -0.58
CA VAL A 262 -17.74 5.35 -0.01
C VAL A 262 -19.18 4.84 -0.03
N ASN A 263 -19.84 4.84 1.13
CA ASN A 263 -21.19 4.27 1.29
C ASN A 263 -21.30 2.86 0.65
N SER A 264 -20.32 1.99 0.91
CA SER A 264 -20.17 0.64 0.35
C SER A 264 -19.91 0.57 -1.16
N ARG A 265 -19.73 1.69 -1.86
CA ARG A 265 -19.34 1.75 -3.26
C ARG A 265 -17.81 1.75 -3.38
N PRO A 266 -17.18 0.79 -4.05
CA PRO A 266 -15.74 0.84 -4.33
C PRO A 266 -15.39 2.04 -5.21
N ILE A 267 -14.35 2.79 -4.82
CA ILE A 267 -13.87 3.95 -5.55
C ILE A 267 -12.37 3.87 -5.80
N TYR A 268 -11.91 4.66 -6.76
CA TYR A 268 -10.51 4.94 -6.98
C TYR A 268 -10.29 6.45 -6.82
N ASP A 269 -9.53 6.84 -5.80
CA ASP A 269 -9.30 8.25 -5.48
C ASP A 269 -7.83 8.51 -5.17
N LYS A 270 -7.21 9.34 -6.01
CA LYS A 270 -5.80 9.73 -5.86
C LYS A 270 -5.57 10.63 -4.65
N GLU A 271 -6.57 11.43 -4.29
CA GLU A 271 -6.50 12.35 -3.17
C GLU A 271 -6.50 11.61 -1.83
N ILE A 272 -7.30 10.53 -1.73
CA ILE A 272 -7.31 9.63 -0.57
C ILE A 272 -5.96 8.89 -0.47
N SER A 273 -5.44 8.39 -1.59
CA SER A 273 -4.12 7.75 -1.64
C SER A 273 -3.01 8.72 -1.21
N TYR A 274 -3.08 9.98 -1.66
CA TYR A 274 -2.16 11.03 -1.25
C TYR A 274 -2.32 11.38 0.25
N ALA A 275 -3.54 11.45 0.77
CA ALA A 275 -3.80 11.67 2.19
C ALA A 275 -3.18 10.57 3.07
N LEU A 276 -3.24 9.30 2.64
CA LEU A 276 -2.52 8.20 3.30
C LEU A 276 -1.01 8.44 3.30
N LYS A 277 -0.44 8.81 2.16
CA LYS A 277 1.00 9.13 2.06
C LYS A 277 1.40 10.24 3.05
N VAL A 278 0.60 11.31 3.13
CA VAL A 278 0.81 12.41 4.07
C VAL A 278 0.65 11.97 5.53
N ALA A 279 -0.30 11.07 5.80
CA ALA A 279 -0.51 10.54 7.15
C ALA A 279 0.69 9.75 7.67
N TYR A 280 1.26 8.92 6.80
CA TYR A 280 2.47 8.16 7.15
C TYR A 280 3.74 9.03 7.18
N GLY A 281 3.80 10.09 6.38
CA GLY A 281 4.98 10.97 6.34
C GLY A 281 6.28 10.18 6.16
N ASP A 282 7.24 10.42 7.03
CA ASP A 282 8.59 9.82 6.99
C ASP A 282 8.63 8.34 7.41
N PHE A 283 7.51 7.78 7.89
CA PHE A 283 7.45 6.35 8.23
C PHE A 283 7.49 5.43 7.01
N LEU A 284 7.12 5.93 5.82
CA LEU A 284 7.21 5.16 4.58
C LEU A 284 8.43 5.59 3.78
N PRO A 285 9.31 4.64 3.41
CA PRO A 285 10.42 4.93 2.49
C PRO A 285 9.93 5.53 1.18
N SER A 286 10.76 6.34 0.53
CA SER A 286 10.46 6.89 -0.80
C SER A 286 10.09 5.78 -1.78
N GLY A 287 9.05 6.00 -2.59
CA GLY A 287 8.54 5.01 -3.53
C GLY A 287 7.80 3.81 -2.90
N ARG A 288 7.53 3.83 -1.59
CA ARG A 288 6.72 2.81 -0.91
C ARG A 288 5.34 3.34 -0.54
N PHE A 289 4.36 2.43 -0.53
CA PHE A 289 2.96 2.73 -0.24
C PHE A 289 2.43 1.72 0.78
N CYS A 290 1.66 2.20 1.75
CA CYS A 290 0.94 1.32 2.68
C CYS A 290 -0.11 0.51 1.94
N LEU A 291 -0.39 -0.69 2.45
CA LEU A 291 -1.62 -1.38 2.12
C LEU A 291 -2.73 -0.75 2.97
N ALA A 292 -3.90 -0.55 2.39
CA ALA A 292 -4.99 0.07 3.11
C ALA A 292 -6.35 -0.41 2.60
N LEU A 293 -7.28 -0.53 3.53
CA LEU A 293 -8.69 -0.75 3.29
C LEU A 293 -9.44 0.33 4.06
N ILE A 294 -10.00 1.31 3.34
CA ILE A 294 -10.65 2.48 3.92
C ILE A 294 -12.10 2.55 3.44
N ASN A 295 -13.03 2.53 4.38
CA ASN A 295 -14.44 2.73 4.14
C ASN A 295 -14.85 4.10 4.67
N ILE A 296 -15.45 4.92 3.83
CA ILE A 296 -15.92 6.26 4.14
C ILE A 296 -17.44 6.22 4.11
N TYR A 297 -18.08 6.77 5.15
CA TYR A 297 -19.52 6.92 5.22
C TYR A 297 -19.84 8.41 5.37
N CYS A 298 -20.72 8.91 4.51
CA CYS A 298 -21.18 10.30 4.52
C CYS A 298 -22.63 10.38 4.02
N ASP A 299 -23.27 11.54 4.20
CA ASP A 299 -24.61 11.76 3.62
C ASP A 299 -24.54 11.62 2.09
N PRO A 300 -25.41 10.83 1.44
CA PRO A 300 -25.47 10.73 -0.01
C PRO A 300 -25.58 12.07 -0.74
N LYS A 301 -26.17 13.09 -0.11
CA LYS A 301 -26.27 14.45 -0.66
C LYS A 301 -24.92 15.18 -0.77
N ASP A 302 -23.94 14.76 0.03
CA ASP A 302 -22.58 15.32 0.02
C ASP A 302 -21.65 14.60 -0.97
N LEU A 303 -22.21 13.69 -1.79
CA LEU A 303 -21.47 12.83 -2.70
C LEU A 303 -22.03 12.94 -4.13
N ASP A 304 -21.24 13.43 -5.07
CA ASP A 304 -21.54 13.32 -6.50
C ASP A 304 -20.88 12.08 -7.09
N VAL A 305 -21.68 11.09 -7.47
CA VAL A 305 -21.25 9.84 -8.10
C VAL A 305 -21.31 9.86 -9.62
N ASN A 306 -21.86 10.93 -10.22
CA ASN A 306 -22.03 11.06 -11.67
C ASN A 306 -20.86 11.82 -12.32
N VAL A 307 -19.62 11.52 -11.94
CA VAL A 307 -18.41 12.21 -12.43
C VAL A 307 -17.82 11.52 -13.65
N HIS A 308 -17.76 10.19 -13.65
CA HIS A 308 -17.14 9.39 -14.70
C HIS A 308 -18.07 8.26 -15.16
N PRO A 309 -18.05 7.84 -16.46
CA PRO A 309 -18.88 6.73 -16.93
C PRO A 309 -18.72 5.44 -16.15
N THR A 310 -17.49 5.13 -15.71
CA THR A 310 -17.19 3.93 -14.91
C THR A 310 -17.60 4.04 -13.44
N LYS A 311 -18.04 5.22 -12.98
CA LYS A 311 -18.46 5.49 -11.58
C LYS A 311 -17.41 5.14 -10.52
N GLU A 312 -16.14 5.02 -10.90
CA GLU A 312 -15.02 4.73 -9.99
C GLU A 312 -14.48 5.98 -9.32
N GLU A 313 -14.73 7.15 -9.91
CA GLU A 313 -14.38 8.45 -9.36
C GLU A 313 -15.63 9.13 -8.83
N VAL A 314 -15.51 9.72 -7.67
CA VAL A 314 -16.58 10.48 -7.00
C VAL A 314 -16.09 11.87 -6.61
N ARG A 315 -16.99 12.81 -6.44
CA ARG A 315 -16.67 14.13 -5.89
C ARG A 315 -17.36 14.31 -4.55
N PHE A 316 -16.57 14.66 -3.55
CA PHE A 316 -17.05 14.98 -2.22
C PHE A 316 -17.34 16.48 -2.11
N ALA A 317 -18.42 16.84 -1.45
CA ALA A 317 -18.72 18.25 -1.13
C ALA A 317 -17.65 18.86 -0.19
N PHE A 318 -17.08 18.04 0.70
CA PHE A 318 -16.10 18.47 1.70
C PHE A 318 -14.80 17.65 1.66
N PRO A 319 -14.01 17.68 0.56
CA PRO A 319 -12.82 16.81 0.42
C PRO A 319 -11.76 17.10 1.47
N LYS A 320 -11.61 18.36 1.93
CA LYS A 320 -10.66 18.73 2.99
C LYS A 320 -10.97 18.06 4.32
N LYS A 321 -12.26 18.00 4.71
CA LYS A 321 -12.67 17.37 5.97
C LYS A 321 -12.36 15.87 5.99
N ILE A 322 -12.60 15.19 4.86
CA ILE A 322 -12.29 13.76 4.70
C ILE A 322 -10.80 13.51 4.82
N LYS A 323 -9.97 14.33 4.13
CA LYS A 323 -8.50 14.22 4.21
C LYS A 323 -7.99 14.45 5.62
N GLU A 324 -8.46 15.50 6.29
CA GLU A 324 -8.07 15.81 7.68
C GLU A 324 -8.44 14.67 8.64
N LEU A 325 -9.67 14.15 8.52
CA LEU A 325 -10.14 13.04 9.33
C LEU A 325 -9.30 11.78 9.10
N LEU A 326 -9.07 11.41 7.83
CA LEU A 326 -8.26 10.25 7.47
C LEU A 326 -6.81 10.39 7.98
N ILE A 327 -6.18 11.55 7.76
CA ILE A 327 -4.81 11.80 8.23
C ILE A 327 -4.74 11.70 9.76
N GLY A 328 -5.71 12.29 10.47
CA GLY A 328 -5.78 12.22 11.92
C GLY A 328 -5.93 10.80 12.44
N SER A 329 -6.90 10.04 11.91
CA SER A 329 -7.17 8.65 12.32
C SER A 329 -6.01 7.70 12.03
N VAL A 330 -5.33 7.85 10.88
CA VAL A 330 -4.15 7.04 10.55
C VAL A 330 -2.99 7.36 11.49
N ARG A 331 -2.74 8.64 11.78
CA ARG A 331 -1.68 9.05 12.74
C ARG A 331 -1.94 8.56 14.15
N GLU A 332 -3.18 8.62 14.60
CA GLU A 332 -3.60 8.06 15.88
C GLU A 332 -3.38 6.55 15.93
N GLY A 333 -3.77 5.82 14.88
CA GLY A 333 -3.51 4.38 14.73
C GLY A 333 -2.02 4.05 14.76
N ILE A 334 -1.18 4.79 14.05
CA ILE A 334 0.28 4.63 14.08
C ILE A 334 0.82 4.90 15.51
N GLY A 335 0.32 5.94 16.17
CA GLY A 335 0.73 6.29 17.54
C GLY A 335 0.34 5.25 18.59
N SER A 336 -0.84 4.64 18.44
CA SER A 336 -1.36 3.64 19.40
C SER A 336 -0.69 2.27 19.29
N MET A 337 -0.03 1.97 18.16
CA MET A 337 0.63 0.67 17.97
C MET A 337 1.80 0.42 18.92
N GLY A 338 2.36 1.46 19.53
CA GLY A 338 3.56 1.33 20.35
C GLY A 338 4.73 0.74 19.56
N ILE A 339 5.61 0.01 20.26
CA ILE A 339 6.81 -0.60 19.69
C ILE A 339 6.43 -1.93 19.01
N LYS A 340 5.89 -1.89 17.79
CA LYS A 340 5.64 -3.10 16.97
C LYS A 340 6.55 -3.12 15.74
N ALA A 341 7.52 -4.03 15.73
CA ALA A 341 8.25 -4.38 14.52
C ALA A 341 7.43 -5.35 13.65
N SER A 342 7.64 -5.30 12.33
CA SER A 342 6.95 -6.18 11.39
C SER A 342 7.30 -7.66 11.62
N THR A 343 6.29 -8.54 11.61
CA THR A 343 6.46 -10.00 11.64
C THR A 343 6.97 -10.57 10.31
N ARG A 344 7.08 -9.73 9.26
CA ARG A 344 7.47 -10.15 7.90
C ARG A 344 8.86 -10.79 7.84
N LEU A 345 9.83 -10.31 8.64
CA LEU A 345 11.16 -10.90 8.70
C LEU A 345 11.11 -12.31 9.29
N ASN A 346 10.21 -12.58 10.22
CA ASN A 346 10.01 -13.92 10.77
C ASN A 346 9.50 -14.91 9.72
N TYR A 347 8.62 -14.46 8.81
CA TYR A 347 8.05 -15.32 7.77
C TYR A 347 9.05 -15.62 6.66
N SER A 348 9.78 -14.61 6.18
CA SER A 348 10.82 -14.78 5.15
C SER A 348 12.02 -15.58 5.66
N ALA A 349 12.40 -15.40 6.93
CA ALA A 349 13.42 -16.21 7.57
C ALA A 349 12.96 -17.66 7.74
N ARG A 350 11.69 -17.89 8.12
CA ARG A 350 11.10 -19.24 8.21
C ARG A 350 11.11 -19.97 6.86
N GLU A 351 10.73 -19.30 5.80
CA GLU A 351 10.68 -19.88 4.45
C GLU A 351 12.09 -20.19 3.92
N PHE A 352 13.07 -19.35 4.24
CA PHE A 352 14.47 -19.57 3.87
C PHE A 352 15.09 -20.77 4.61
N PHE A 353 14.81 -20.91 5.91
CA PHE A 353 15.34 -22.01 6.72
C PHE A 353 14.55 -23.32 6.56
N SER A 354 13.25 -23.28 6.23
CA SER A 354 12.47 -24.49 5.95
C SER A 354 12.85 -25.17 4.63
N ARG A 355 13.39 -24.44 3.66
CA ARG A 355 13.89 -24.99 2.40
C ARG A 355 15.27 -25.69 2.52
N GLY A 356 15.93 -25.55 3.66
CA GLY A 356 17.25 -26.17 3.91
C GLY A 356 17.22 -27.59 4.47
N SER A 357 16.05 -28.17 4.79
CA SER A 357 15.95 -29.49 5.44
C SER A 357 15.55 -30.65 4.53
N ASP A 358 15.25 -30.42 3.25
CA ASP A 358 15.02 -31.49 2.27
C ASP A 358 16.28 -31.74 1.40
N SER A 359 17.26 -32.40 2.00
CA SER A 359 18.36 -33.03 1.25
C SER A 359 17.91 -34.39 0.73
N GLY A 360 17.37 -34.43 -0.49
CA GLY A 360 17.03 -35.70 -1.13
C GLY A 360 16.45 -35.54 -2.54
N SER A 361 17.35 -35.71 -3.52
CA SER A 361 17.11 -35.88 -4.97
C SER A 361 17.18 -34.63 -5.84
N TYR A 362 18.38 -34.39 -6.38
CA TYR A 362 18.60 -33.57 -7.56
C TYR A 362 17.93 -34.19 -8.78
N SER A 363 16.91 -33.55 -9.35
CA SER A 363 16.59 -33.64 -10.77
C SER A 363 16.73 -32.26 -11.37
N GLN A 364 17.62 -32.19 -12.37
CA GLN A 364 17.86 -31.01 -13.21
C GLN A 364 16.59 -30.58 -13.92
N GLN A 365 16.00 -29.46 -13.52
CA GLN A 365 15.18 -28.58 -14.37
C GLN A 365 14.68 -27.40 -13.51
N ASN A 366 15.39 -26.28 -13.53
CA ASN A 366 14.85 -24.92 -13.51
C ASN A 366 15.96 -23.88 -13.35
N LYS A 367 16.54 -23.49 -14.49
CA LYS A 367 17.50 -22.37 -14.58
C LYS A 367 16.84 -20.98 -14.67
N ASN A 368 15.57 -20.83 -14.30
CA ASN A 368 14.84 -19.57 -14.51
C ASN A 368 14.27 -18.89 -13.23
N VAL A 369 14.69 -19.33 -12.03
CA VAL A 369 14.17 -18.73 -10.79
C VAL A 369 15.20 -17.80 -10.12
N ASP A 370 16.50 -17.97 -10.41
CA ASP A 370 17.54 -17.18 -9.75
C ASP A 370 17.66 -15.73 -10.23
N ASN A 371 17.12 -15.39 -11.41
CA ASN A 371 17.16 -14.01 -11.93
C ASN A 371 16.07 -13.08 -11.39
N LEU A 372 15.07 -13.60 -10.66
CA LEU A 372 13.97 -12.77 -10.11
C LEU A 372 14.22 -12.29 -8.68
N LEU A 373 15.19 -12.86 -7.97
CA LEU A 373 15.52 -12.48 -6.59
C LEU A 373 16.67 -11.44 -6.52
N VAL A 374 17.53 -11.40 -7.53
CA VAL A 374 18.66 -10.44 -7.60
C VAL A 374 18.18 -9.04 -7.95
N ASP A 375 17.14 -8.92 -8.77
CA ASP A 375 16.55 -7.60 -9.17
C ASP A 375 15.74 -6.92 -8.04
N GLN A 376 15.42 -7.64 -6.97
CA GLN A 376 14.68 -7.03 -5.85
C GLN A 376 15.57 -6.48 -4.71
N MET A 377 16.86 -6.77 -4.69
CA MET A 377 17.75 -6.32 -3.61
C MET A 377 18.61 -5.10 -3.95
N GLY A 378 18.64 -4.64 -5.21
CA GLY A 378 19.28 -3.36 -5.58
C GLY A 378 20.75 -3.24 -5.14
N LEU A 379 21.50 -4.34 -5.13
CA LEU A 379 22.93 -4.32 -4.84
C LEU A 379 23.71 -4.22 -6.14
N ASN A 380 24.07 -3.00 -6.50
CA ASN A 380 25.04 -2.71 -7.55
C ASN A 380 26.42 -3.26 -7.13
N GLN A 381 26.84 -4.36 -7.75
CA GLN A 381 28.18 -4.97 -7.60
C GLN A 381 29.24 -4.27 -8.45
N ASN A 382 29.40 -2.96 -8.36
CA ASN A 382 30.54 -2.31 -9.02
C ASN A 382 30.98 -1.09 -8.23
N LEU A 383 31.67 -1.29 -7.11
CA LEU A 383 32.46 -0.23 -6.47
C LEU A 383 33.38 -0.82 -5.38
N TYR A 384 34.36 -1.62 -5.76
CA TYR A 384 35.62 -1.74 -5.01
C TYR A 384 36.76 -2.05 -5.98
N PRO A 385 37.68 -1.12 -6.22
CA PRO A 385 38.98 -1.45 -6.84
C PRO A 385 39.91 -2.08 -5.80
N ASP A 386 40.67 -3.09 -6.24
CA ASP A 386 41.72 -3.75 -5.55
C ASP A 386 42.67 -2.79 -4.81
N LEU A 387 42.86 -2.99 -3.52
CA LEU A 387 43.99 -2.45 -2.79
C LEU A 387 44.79 -3.61 -2.15
N ASN A 388 45.81 -4.03 -2.88
CA ASN A 388 46.95 -4.74 -2.35
C ASN A 388 47.66 -3.83 -1.35
N MET A 389 47.75 -4.24 -0.09
CA MET A 389 48.59 -3.56 0.90
C MET A 389 49.52 -4.56 1.56
N ASN A 390 50.72 -4.67 1.01
CA ASN A 390 51.93 -4.98 1.77
C ASN A 390 52.46 -3.65 2.34
N SER A 391 52.44 -3.49 3.65
CA SER A 391 53.43 -2.70 4.39
C SER A 391 53.33 -2.99 5.90
N THR A 392 54.21 -3.86 6.37
CA THR A 392 54.68 -3.90 7.74
C THR A 392 55.46 -2.63 8.05
N LYS A 393 55.12 -1.95 9.17
CA LYS A 393 56.04 -1.46 10.24
C LYS A 393 55.46 -0.27 11.03
N PHE A 394 55.77 -0.34 12.32
CA PHE A 394 55.70 0.70 13.37
C PHE A 394 54.41 0.86 14.14
N PHE A 395 54.29 0.19 15.29
CA PHE A 395 54.39 0.83 16.62
C PHE A 395 54.42 -0.28 17.69
N GLU A 396 55.60 -0.46 18.29
CA GLU A 396 55.77 -1.15 19.56
C GLU A 396 55.35 -0.20 20.69
N GLY A 397 54.27 -0.51 21.36
CA GLY A 397 53.84 0.11 22.60
C GLY A 397 53.25 -0.97 23.49
N HIS A 398 53.86 -1.18 24.64
CA HIS A 398 53.51 -2.17 25.66
C HIS A 398 52.01 -2.20 25.95
N LEU A 399 51.37 -3.31 25.68
CA LEU A 399 50.08 -3.68 26.23
C LEU A 399 50.27 -5.03 26.95
N GLU A 400 50.15 -5.00 28.29
CA GLU A 400 50.05 -6.20 29.11
C GLU A 400 48.91 -7.09 28.58
N GLU A 401 49.25 -8.32 28.18
CA GLU A 401 48.31 -9.39 27.87
C GLU A 401 47.55 -9.79 29.16
N LYS A 402 46.40 -9.16 29.43
CA LYS A 402 45.42 -9.76 30.32
C LYS A 402 44.77 -10.93 29.56
N LYS A 403 45.16 -12.13 29.96
CA LYS A 403 44.56 -13.39 29.50
C LYS A 403 43.05 -13.32 29.66
N PHE A 404 42.35 -13.26 28.55
CA PHE A 404 40.89 -13.32 28.46
C PHE A 404 40.46 -14.72 28.93
N ASN A 405 39.81 -14.79 30.09
CA ASN A 405 39.26 -16.02 30.64
C ASN A 405 37.78 -16.14 30.21
N PRO A 406 37.40 -17.01 29.24
CA PRO A 406 36.05 -17.06 28.69
C PRO A 406 34.97 -17.47 29.69
N ARG A 407 35.35 -17.88 30.90
CA ARG A 407 34.41 -18.35 31.94
C ARG A 407 33.93 -17.26 32.92
N GLU A 408 34.55 -16.09 32.92
CA GLU A 408 34.12 -14.99 33.84
C GLU A 408 33.12 -14.03 33.21
N SER A 409 32.98 -13.98 31.88
CA SER A 409 32.03 -13.11 31.20
C SER A 409 30.59 -13.65 31.11
N LEU A 410 30.35 -14.88 31.54
CA LEU A 410 29.03 -15.53 31.51
C LEU A 410 28.26 -15.53 32.84
N LYS A 411 28.78 -14.91 33.91
CA LYS A 411 27.98 -14.62 35.09
C LYS A 411 27.25 -13.31 34.92
N VAL A 412 26.32 -13.20 33.96
CA VAL A 412 25.16 -12.33 34.15
C VAL A 412 24.43 -12.90 35.35
N ARG A 413 24.46 -12.17 36.46
CA ARG A 413 23.83 -12.55 37.71
C ARG A 413 22.37 -12.88 37.42
N ASP A 414 22.03 -14.17 37.58
CA ASP A 414 20.62 -14.65 37.58
C ASP A 414 19.80 -14.05 38.74
N ASP A 415 20.43 -13.21 39.57
CA ASP A 415 19.86 -12.67 40.79
C ASP A 415 19.02 -11.39 40.62
N VAL A 416 18.83 -10.89 39.38
CA VAL A 416 17.93 -9.74 39.13
C VAL A 416 16.68 -10.24 38.39
N MET A 417 15.99 -11.20 38.96
CA MET A 417 14.59 -11.49 38.61
C MET A 417 13.66 -10.59 39.46
N GLY A 418 13.65 -9.28 39.19
CA GLY A 418 12.58 -8.38 39.58
C GLY A 418 11.47 -8.40 38.53
N GLU A 419 10.25 -8.05 38.93
CA GLU A 419 9.04 -8.01 38.08
C GLU A 419 9.15 -7.02 36.89
N ASP A 420 10.16 -6.18 36.83
CA ASP A 420 10.39 -5.14 35.81
C ASP A 420 11.52 -5.50 34.83
N PHE A 421 11.29 -6.51 33.97
CA PHE A 421 12.20 -6.79 32.87
C PHE A 421 11.95 -5.78 31.72
N PRO A 422 12.97 -5.01 31.27
CA PRO A 422 12.75 -4.00 30.24
C PRO A 422 12.24 -4.59 28.91
N PRO A 423 11.42 -3.87 28.14
CA PRO A 423 10.83 -4.38 26.91
C PRO A 423 11.83 -4.94 25.88
N LEU A 424 12.98 -4.27 25.66
CA LEU A 424 14.06 -4.72 24.79
C LEU A 424 15.13 -5.55 25.52
N GLY A 425 14.92 -5.80 26.82
CA GLY A 425 15.82 -6.62 27.62
C GLY A 425 17.19 -6.01 27.88
N TYR A 426 18.19 -6.86 27.99
CA TYR A 426 19.58 -6.51 28.25
C TYR A 426 20.50 -6.93 27.12
N ALA A 427 21.41 -6.05 26.70
CA ALA A 427 22.39 -6.34 25.67
C ALA A 427 23.32 -7.47 26.11
N ILE A 428 23.61 -8.39 25.19
CA ILE A 428 24.53 -9.52 25.41
C ILE A 428 25.80 -9.33 24.60
N ALA A 429 25.67 -8.96 23.31
CA ALA A 429 26.78 -8.89 22.38
C ALA A 429 26.49 -7.87 21.27
N GLN A 430 27.57 -7.42 20.64
CA GLN A 430 27.53 -6.65 19.40
C GLN A 430 28.12 -7.51 18.27
N ILE A 431 27.46 -7.52 17.10
CA ILE A 431 27.89 -8.25 15.91
C ILE A 431 28.23 -7.25 14.79
N HIS A 432 29.38 -7.46 14.13
CA HIS A 432 29.86 -6.63 13.03
C HIS A 432 29.82 -5.12 13.32
N GLU A 433 29.99 -4.75 14.59
CA GLU A 433 29.98 -3.35 15.05
C GLU A 433 28.75 -2.53 14.60
N ASN A 434 27.69 -3.22 14.16
CA ASN A 434 26.45 -2.63 13.65
C ASN A 434 25.20 -3.14 14.37
N TYR A 435 25.21 -4.39 14.85
CA TYR A 435 24.02 -5.03 15.41
C TYR A 435 24.23 -5.40 16.87
N ILE A 436 23.27 -5.06 17.73
CA ILE A 436 23.24 -5.44 19.13
C ILE A 436 22.29 -6.61 19.32
N ILE A 437 22.75 -7.67 19.99
CA ILE A 437 21.88 -8.75 20.47
C ILE A 437 21.52 -8.47 21.90
N ALA A 438 20.22 -8.51 22.22
CA ALA A 438 19.71 -8.37 23.57
C ALA A 438 18.83 -9.58 23.94
N ARG A 439 18.94 -10.02 25.22
CA ARG A 439 18.04 -11.02 25.80
C ARG A 439 16.78 -10.32 26.31
N THR A 440 15.64 -10.69 25.79
CA THR A 440 14.32 -10.25 26.27
C THR A 440 13.74 -11.27 27.25
N LYS A 441 12.61 -10.94 27.91
CA LYS A 441 11.92 -11.86 28.81
C LYS A 441 11.53 -13.16 28.12
N ASP A 442 11.03 -13.07 26.88
CA ASP A 442 10.43 -14.17 26.14
C ASP A 442 11.26 -14.64 24.93
N GLY A 443 12.52 -14.18 24.80
CA GLY A 443 13.35 -14.54 23.65
C GLY A 443 14.56 -13.63 23.46
N MET A 444 14.72 -13.06 22.24
CA MET A 444 15.82 -12.15 21.92
C MET A 444 15.35 -10.98 21.06
N ALA A 445 16.08 -9.87 21.13
CA ALA A 445 15.97 -8.76 20.19
C ALA A 445 17.31 -8.57 19.45
N LEU A 446 17.22 -8.27 18.15
CA LEU A 446 18.34 -7.84 17.33
C LEU A 446 18.12 -6.39 16.92
N ILE A 447 19.05 -5.51 17.29
CA ILE A 447 18.93 -4.07 17.12
C ILE A 447 19.98 -3.56 16.15
N ASP A 448 19.58 -2.78 15.14
CA ASP A 448 20.48 -2.01 14.29
C ASP A 448 20.86 -0.72 15.02
N GLN A 449 22.11 -0.65 15.52
CA GLN A 449 22.56 0.50 16.32
C GLN A 449 22.58 1.81 15.53
N HIS A 450 22.89 1.76 14.22
CA HIS A 450 22.94 2.94 13.37
C HIS A 450 21.52 3.50 13.17
N ALA A 451 20.60 2.64 12.70
CA ALA A 451 19.21 3.00 12.48
C ALA A 451 18.51 3.50 13.78
N ALA A 452 18.82 2.88 14.91
CA ALA A 452 18.28 3.30 16.20
C ALA A 452 18.81 4.67 16.63
N HIS A 453 20.11 4.92 16.48
CA HIS A 453 20.71 6.20 16.84
C HIS A 453 20.23 7.34 15.95
N GLU A 454 20.11 7.08 14.64
CA GLU A 454 19.55 8.02 13.68
C GLU A 454 18.13 8.46 14.08
N ARG A 455 17.27 7.52 14.44
CA ARG A 455 15.91 7.82 14.88
C ARG A 455 15.87 8.62 16.18
N ILE A 456 16.65 8.24 17.16
CA ILE A 456 16.71 8.96 18.44
C ILE A 456 17.17 10.40 18.22
N THR A 457 18.17 10.61 17.35
CA THR A 457 18.68 11.95 17.04
C THR A 457 17.64 12.78 16.28
N TYR A 458 16.94 12.17 15.33
CA TYR A 458 15.86 12.83 14.59
C TYR A 458 14.74 13.33 15.54
N GLU A 459 14.24 12.47 16.42
CA GLU A 459 13.18 12.86 17.36
C GLU A 459 13.65 13.95 18.33
N LYS A 460 14.91 13.91 18.73
CA LYS A 460 15.51 14.97 19.56
C LYS A 460 15.59 16.29 18.82
N LEU A 461 16.11 16.32 17.57
CA LEU A 461 16.16 17.50 16.72
C LEU A 461 14.76 18.06 16.46
N LYS A 462 13.81 17.18 16.16
CA LYS A 462 12.42 17.54 15.92
C LYS A 462 11.78 18.21 17.14
N LYS A 463 11.97 17.66 18.32
CA LYS A 463 11.50 18.23 19.58
C LYS A 463 12.12 19.61 19.81
N GLU A 464 13.45 19.73 19.70
CA GLU A 464 14.18 20.98 19.87
C GLU A 464 13.74 22.05 18.88
N TYR A 465 13.43 21.68 17.63
CA TYR A 465 12.91 22.60 16.61
C TYR A 465 11.55 23.17 17.01
N TYR A 466 10.58 22.31 17.37
CA TYR A 466 9.22 22.75 17.71
C TYR A 466 9.16 23.50 19.06
N GLU A 467 10.07 23.24 19.99
CA GLU A 467 10.23 23.98 21.24
C GLU A 467 11.01 25.30 21.07
N GLY A 468 11.51 25.59 19.85
CA GLY A 468 12.29 26.79 19.55
C GLY A 468 13.72 26.78 20.13
N HIS A 469 14.18 25.61 20.60
CA HIS A 469 15.51 25.44 21.23
C HIS A 469 16.61 25.12 20.21
N LEU A 470 16.28 24.76 18.98
CA LEU A 470 17.27 24.44 17.93
C LEU A 470 18.11 25.67 17.52
N LYS A 471 17.66 26.89 17.86
CA LYS A 471 18.41 28.15 17.71
C LYS A 471 19.68 28.22 18.54
N LYS A 472 19.92 27.28 19.47
CA LYS A 472 21.20 27.15 20.18
C LYS A 472 22.23 26.51 19.25
N ALA A 473 22.71 27.31 18.31
CA ALA A 473 23.78 26.93 17.43
C ALA A 473 25.12 26.90 18.17
N GLN A 474 25.97 25.94 17.84
CA GLN A 474 27.35 25.92 18.23
C GLN A 474 28.16 26.65 17.17
N ASN A 475 28.76 27.80 17.52
CA ASN A 475 29.66 28.50 16.64
C ASN A 475 30.93 27.68 16.41
N LEU A 476 31.33 27.58 15.17
CA LEU A 476 32.59 26.94 14.79
C LEU A 476 33.75 27.88 15.16
N LEU A 477 34.81 27.33 15.75
CA LEU A 477 36.03 28.09 16.07
C LEU A 477 36.68 28.68 14.81
N ILE A 478 36.61 27.92 13.73
CA ILE A 478 37.06 28.33 12.38
C ILE A 478 35.87 28.06 11.46
N PRO A 479 35.35 29.08 10.74
CA PRO A 479 34.33 28.85 9.72
C PRO A 479 34.78 27.86 8.66
N GLU A 480 33.92 26.91 8.30
CA GLU A 480 34.19 25.93 7.25
C GLU A 480 33.78 26.51 5.89
N ILE A 481 34.71 26.55 4.97
CA ILE A 481 34.50 27.08 3.63
C ILE A 481 34.20 25.93 2.68
N ILE A 482 33.07 26.03 1.97
CA ILE A 482 32.58 24.96 1.08
C ILE A 482 32.42 25.54 -0.33
N GLU A 483 33.10 24.94 -1.30
CA GLU A 483 32.99 25.27 -2.73
C GLU A 483 31.82 24.48 -3.34
N LEU A 484 30.82 25.20 -3.88
CA LEU A 484 29.58 24.60 -4.39
C LEU A 484 29.32 24.92 -5.87
N GLY A 485 29.95 25.95 -6.40
CA GLY A 485 29.59 26.53 -7.68
C GLY A 485 28.46 27.58 -7.56
N ASP A 486 28.35 28.47 -8.56
CA ASP A 486 27.50 29.68 -8.47
C ASP A 486 26.01 29.38 -8.27
N GLN A 487 25.47 28.37 -8.96
CA GLN A 487 24.04 28.03 -8.90
C GLN A 487 23.64 27.47 -7.54
N ASP A 488 24.45 26.57 -7.00
CA ASP A 488 24.21 25.90 -5.71
C ASP A 488 24.42 26.86 -4.54
N THR A 489 25.44 27.73 -4.62
CA THR A 489 25.67 28.82 -3.69
C THR A 489 24.45 29.75 -3.60
N HIS A 490 23.89 30.14 -4.75
CA HIS A 490 22.68 30.96 -4.79
C HIS A 490 21.47 30.26 -4.17
N SER A 491 21.34 28.94 -4.34
CA SER A 491 20.23 28.15 -3.76
C SER A 491 20.30 28.07 -2.24
N ILE A 492 21.47 27.82 -1.67
CA ILE A 492 21.71 27.82 -0.21
C ILE A 492 21.48 29.20 0.39
N LEU A 493 22.04 30.24 -0.20
CA LEU A 493 21.91 31.64 0.31
C LEU A 493 20.45 32.13 0.27
N ARG A 494 19.63 31.67 -0.68
CA ARG A 494 18.19 31.92 -0.68
C ARG A 494 17.47 31.34 0.51
N SER A 495 17.94 30.20 1.00
CA SER A 495 17.36 29.50 2.15
C SER A 495 18.06 29.84 3.46
N LYS A 496 18.92 30.87 3.50
CA LYS A 496 19.72 31.26 4.69
C LYS A 496 18.86 31.41 5.94
N ASP A 497 17.75 32.14 5.86
CA ASP A 497 16.87 32.39 6.99
C ASP A 497 16.16 31.10 7.46
N GLU A 498 15.79 30.21 6.52
CA GLU A 498 15.22 28.91 6.82
C GLU A 498 16.27 28.03 7.52
N LEU A 499 17.50 27.97 7.03
CA LEU A 499 18.60 27.19 7.60
C LEU A 499 18.99 27.71 8.99
N ALA A 500 18.98 29.03 9.20
CA ALA A 500 19.22 29.63 10.52
C ALA A 500 18.17 29.20 11.56
N ALA A 501 16.92 28.97 11.15
CA ALA A 501 15.88 28.40 12.03
C ALA A 501 16.20 26.99 12.52
N PHE A 502 17.01 26.23 11.79
CA PHE A 502 17.54 24.93 12.17
C PHE A 502 18.88 25.00 12.92
N GLY A 503 19.38 26.22 13.23
CA GLY A 503 20.67 26.41 13.88
C GLY A 503 21.89 26.27 12.96
N LEU A 504 21.67 26.26 11.65
CA LEU A 504 22.72 26.22 10.63
C LEU A 504 22.93 27.65 10.12
N ASP A 505 24.03 28.29 10.49
CA ASP A 505 24.35 29.64 10.05
C ASP A 505 25.37 29.61 8.91
N VAL A 506 24.93 30.12 7.75
CA VAL A 506 25.74 30.14 6.51
C VAL A 506 25.87 31.55 5.96
N ASP A 507 27.01 31.90 5.40
CA ASP A 507 27.23 33.20 4.74
C ASP A 507 27.97 33.03 3.40
N SER A 508 27.95 34.06 2.58
CA SER A 508 28.66 34.07 1.31
C SER A 508 30.17 34.21 1.54
N PHE A 509 30.97 33.42 0.83
CA PHE A 509 32.43 33.49 0.86
C PHE A 509 33.01 33.69 -0.55
N GLY A 510 32.45 34.62 -1.33
CA GLY A 510 32.89 34.90 -2.69
C GLY A 510 32.13 34.12 -3.78
N PRO A 511 32.57 34.16 -5.05
CA PRO A 511 31.90 33.48 -6.14
C PRO A 511 31.97 31.96 -5.98
N GLY A 512 30.83 31.30 -5.98
CA GLY A 512 30.72 29.81 -5.94
C GLY A 512 31.08 29.14 -4.62
N ALA A 513 31.21 29.91 -3.50
CA ALA A 513 31.53 29.37 -2.19
C ALA A 513 30.69 29.96 -1.05
N ILE A 514 30.46 29.18 0.00
CA ILE A 514 29.83 29.60 1.25
C ILE A 514 30.78 29.38 2.43
N SER A 515 30.56 30.12 3.51
CA SER A 515 31.15 29.87 4.83
C SER A 515 30.05 29.38 5.79
N VAL A 516 30.28 28.27 6.51
CA VAL A 516 29.43 27.80 7.58
C VAL A 516 30.01 28.32 8.90
N LEU A 517 29.22 29.12 9.61
CA LEU A 517 29.62 29.80 10.84
C LEU A 517 29.21 29.05 12.09
N ALA A 518 28.05 28.39 12.04
CA ALA A 518 27.51 27.65 13.16
C ALA A 518 26.69 26.44 12.71
N ILE A 519 26.65 25.41 13.56
CA ILE A 519 25.84 24.21 13.37
C ILE A 519 25.02 23.95 14.65
N PRO A 520 23.90 23.21 14.58
CA PRO A 520 23.16 22.80 15.77
C PRO A 520 24.05 21.99 16.73
N ALA A 521 24.10 22.38 18.00
CA ALA A 521 24.92 21.71 19.01
C ALA A 521 24.60 20.21 19.17
N THR A 522 23.37 19.80 18.82
CA THR A 522 22.89 18.42 18.89
C THR A 522 23.56 17.49 17.87
N LEU A 523 24.13 18.05 16.77
CA LEU A 523 24.74 17.24 15.72
C LEU A 523 26.13 16.72 16.09
N GLY A 524 26.85 17.40 17.02
CA GLY A 524 28.19 17.01 17.41
C GLY A 524 29.22 17.20 16.27
N ASP A 525 30.18 16.28 16.19
CA ASP A 525 31.24 16.31 15.17
C ASP A 525 30.76 15.61 13.89
N ILE A 526 30.45 16.40 12.86
CA ILE A 526 29.91 15.94 11.58
C ILE A 526 30.75 16.43 10.38
N ASN A 527 30.58 15.78 9.24
CA ASN A 527 31.09 16.30 7.97
C ASN A 527 30.11 17.35 7.41
N ILE A 528 30.46 18.63 7.58
CA ILE A 528 29.61 19.76 7.23
C ILE A 528 29.46 19.89 5.71
N GLU A 529 30.52 19.61 4.95
CA GLU A 529 30.50 19.65 3.49
C GLU A 529 29.49 18.65 2.91
N GLU A 530 29.48 17.41 3.40
CA GLU A 530 28.50 16.38 2.99
C GLU A 530 27.07 16.77 3.39
N LEU A 531 26.88 17.32 4.58
CA LEU A 531 25.56 17.80 5.03
C LEU A 531 25.02 18.88 4.10
N ILE A 532 25.82 19.88 3.75
CA ILE A 532 25.41 20.98 2.86
C ILE A 532 25.07 20.46 1.46
N LYS A 533 25.86 19.52 0.91
CA LYS A 533 25.59 18.91 -0.40
C LYS A 533 24.27 18.12 -0.40
N ASP A 534 23.99 17.38 0.65
CA ASP A 534 22.74 16.64 0.80
C ASP A 534 21.53 17.56 0.97
N LEU A 535 21.67 18.66 1.72
CA LEU A 535 20.62 19.68 1.86
C LEU A 535 20.32 20.38 0.52
N LEU A 536 21.32 20.58 -0.32
CA LEU A 536 21.15 21.14 -1.67
C LEU A 536 20.26 20.25 -2.53
N LEU A 537 20.46 18.93 -2.50
CA LEU A 537 19.62 17.98 -3.23
C LEU A 537 18.17 18.09 -2.78
N GLU A 538 17.91 18.17 -1.48
CA GLU A 538 16.55 18.32 -0.94
C GLU A 538 15.92 19.68 -1.28
N ILE A 539 16.69 20.76 -1.28
CA ILE A 539 16.20 22.10 -1.63
C ILE A 539 15.89 22.19 -3.14
N GLY A 540 16.70 21.52 -4.00
CA GLY A 540 16.55 21.53 -5.46
C GLY A 540 15.36 20.68 -5.97
N ASP A 541 15.09 19.54 -5.36
CA ASP A 541 14.01 18.62 -5.76
C ASP A 541 12.62 19.06 -5.29
N LEU A 542 12.52 20.06 -4.42
CA LEU A 542 11.28 20.53 -3.83
C LEU A 542 10.51 21.47 -4.77
N GLY A 543 9.75 20.88 -5.72
CA GLY A 543 8.74 21.60 -6.50
C GLY A 543 7.72 22.34 -5.59
N ARG A 544 7.05 23.37 -6.14
CA ARG A 544 6.21 24.38 -5.44
C ARG A 544 5.01 23.84 -4.62
N GLU A 545 4.80 22.52 -4.54
CA GLU A 545 3.60 21.92 -3.92
C GLU A 545 3.82 21.25 -2.55
N ILE A 546 5.03 21.24 -2.00
CA ILE A 546 5.33 20.56 -0.73
C ILE A 546 5.06 21.50 0.44
N THR A 547 4.34 21.01 1.47
CA THR A 547 4.04 21.81 2.67
C THR A 547 5.33 22.11 3.45
N LEU A 548 5.41 23.31 4.08
CA LEU A 548 6.52 23.73 4.93
C LEU A 548 6.92 22.66 5.96
N LYS A 549 5.94 21.96 6.54
CA LYS A 549 6.17 20.89 7.51
C LYS A 549 6.94 19.71 6.92
N THR A 550 6.65 19.31 5.69
CA THR A 550 7.35 18.21 5.01
C THR A 550 8.80 18.58 4.72
N LYS A 551 9.05 19.84 4.34
CA LYS A 551 10.42 20.35 4.18
C LYS A 551 11.22 20.30 5.48
N ILE A 552 10.61 20.73 6.59
CA ILE A 552 11.21 20.70 7.92
C ILE A 552 11.60 19.26 8.30
N ASP A 553 10.66 18.32 8.17
CA ASP A 553 10.89 16.91 8.52
C ASP A 553 12.01 16.29 7.67
N GLN A 554 12.13 16.64 6.37
CA GLN A 554 13.21 16.18 5.49
C GLN A 554 14.58 16.74 5.89
N ILE A 555 14.67 18.04 6.17
CA ILE A 555 15.91 18.69 6.63
C ILE A 555 16.38 18.05 7.94
N LEU A 556 15.49 17.91 8.92
CA LEU A 556 15.81 17.27 10.22
C LEU A 556 16.26 15.82 10.07
N SER A 557 15.66 15.08 9.13
CA SER A 557 16.04 13.70 8.82
C SER A 557 17.46 13.61 8.25
N ARG A 558 17.82 14.49 7.30
CA ARG A 558 19.19 14.57 6.77
C ARG A 558 20.22 14.93 7.85
N MET A 559 19.89 15.92 8.67
CA MET A 559 20.75 16.32 9.78
C MET A 559 20.97 15.14 10.77
N ALA A 560 19.93 14.38 11.09
CA ALA A 560 20.04 13.20 11.96
C ALA A 560 20.91 12.10 11.37
N CYS A 561 20.82 11.86 10.07
CA CYS A 561 21.62 10.87 9.35
C CYS A 561 23.13 11.20 9.45
N HIS A 562 23.52 12.46 9.28
CA HIS A 562 24.92 12.90 9.39
C HIS A 562 25.49 12.85 10.82
N SER A 563 24.63 12.97 11.84
CA SER A 563 25.03 12.94 13.26
C SER A 563 24.96 11.55 13.90
N SER A 564 24.47 10.54 13.15
CA SER A 564 24.34 9.19 13.71
C SER A 564 25.71 8.53 13.92
N ILE A 565 25.79 7.62 14.90
CA ILE A 565 26.98 6.81 15.14
C ILE A 565 27.36 6.12 13.83
N ARG A 566 28.55 6.40 13.30
CA ARG A 566 29.02 5.77 12.07
C ARG A 566 28.98 4.25 12.24
N SER A 567 28.47 3.58 11.22
CA SER A 567 28.56 2.12 11.05
C SER A 567 30.01 1.68 11.31
N GLY A 568 30.22 0.71 12.21
CA GLY A 568 31.58 0.24 12.57
C GLY A 568 32.12 0.74 13.90
N ARG A 569 31.33 1.45 14.75
CA ARG A 569 31.78 1.78 16.12
C ARG A 569 31.46 0.64 17.08
N ARG A 570 32.49 0.15 17.77
CA ARG A 570 32.35 -0.80 18.86
C ARG A 570 31.80 -0.09 20.11
N LEU A 571 30.68 -0.60 20.63
CA LEU A 571 30.03 -0.10 21.85
C LEU A 571 30.42 -1.00 23.04
N VAL A 572 30.58 -0.39 24.22
CA VAL A 572 30.66 -1.15 25.46
C VAL A 572 29.26 -1.53 25.94
N LEU A 573 29.16 -2.49 26.87
CA LEU A 573 27.89 -3.07 27.32
C LEU A 573 26.95 -2.00 27.90
N GLU A 574 27.51 -1.03 28.63
CA GLU A 574 26.80 0.09 29.21
C GLU A 574 26.21 1.01 28.15
N GLU A 575 26.96 1.31 27.07
CA GLU A 575 26.47 2.12 25.95
C GLU A 575 25.36 1.40 25.18
N MET A 576 25.50 0.09 24.97
CA MET A 576 24.47 -0.74 24.33
C MET A 576 23.17 -0.70 25.15
N ASN A 577 23.24 -0.95 26.45
CA ASN A 577 22.07 -0.89 27.33
C ASN A 577 21.48 0.52 27.41
N ALA A 578 22.28 1.58 27.43
CA ALA A 578 21.80 2.95 27.37
C ALA A 578 21.05 3.26 26.07
N LEU A 579 21.50 2.70 24.94
CA LEU A 579 20.81 2.81 23.65
C LEU A 579 19.46 2.10 23.70
N LEU A 580 19.38 0.87 24.25
CA LEU A 580 18.14 0.13 24.41
C LEU A 580 17.11 0.93 25.22
N ARG A 581 17.51 1.50 26.38
CA ARG A 581 16.62 2.34 27.21
C ARG A 581 16.12 3.57 26.47
N LYS A 582 16.96 4.20 25.65
CA LYS A 582 16.55 5.34 24.82
C LYS A 582 15.53 4.92 23.75
N ILE A 583 15.73 3.78 23.06
CA ILE A 583 14.79 3.25 22.08
C ILE A 583 13.40 3.03 22.73
N GLU A 584 13.34 2.52 23.96
CA GLU A 584 12.08 2.23 24.66
C GLU A 584 11.27 3.48 25.02
N VAL A 585 11.93 4.62 25.22
CA VAL A 585 11.29 5.88 25.65
C VAL A 585 10.98 6.79 24.47
N VAL A 586 11.79 6.73 23.40
CA VAL A 586 11.60 7.63 22.25
C VAL A 586 10.41 7.16 21.41
N PRO A 587 9.45 8.06 21.10
CA PRO A 587 8.33 7.74 20.24
C PRO A 587 8.81 7.25 18.86
N TYR A 588 8.08 6.29 18.30
CA TYR A 588 8.33 5.77 16.94
C TYR A 588 9.72 5.15 16.72
N SER A 589 10.43 4.80 17.76
CA SER A 589 11.80 4.28 17.73
C SER A 589 11.91 2.89 17.07
N ALA A 590 10.81 2.20 16.79
CA ALA A 590 10.80 0.91 16.08
C ALA A 590 11.25 1.00 14.61
N GLN A 591 11.38 2.22 14.07
CA GLN A 591 11.77 2.48 12.69
C GLN A 591 12.73 3.65 12.58
N CYS A 592 13.71 3.56 11.65
CA CYS A 592 14.53 4.71 11.29
C CYS A 592 13.76 5.69 10.39
N ASN A 593 14.38 6.83 10.10
CA ASN A 593 13.80 7.89 9.24
C ASN A 593 13.51 7.41 7.81
N HIS A 594 14.18 6.33 7.37
CA HIS A 594 14.01 5.72 6.05
C HIS A 594 13.01 4.56 6.07
N GLY A 595 12.27 4.35 7.18
CA GLY A 595 11.25 3.30 7.31
C GLY A 595 11.80 1.89 7.49
N ARG A 596 13.10 1.71 7.78
CA ARG A 596 13.68 0.41 8.13
C ARG A 596 13.45 0.11 9.60
N PRO A 597 13.17 -1.13 9.99
CA PRO A 597 13.07 -1.49 11.40
C PRO A 597 14.41 -1.22 12.10
N THR A 598 14.35 -0.58 13.26
CA THR A 598 15.53 -0.35 14.11
C THR A 598 15.86 -1.56 14.96
N TYR A 599 14.90 -2.42 15.22
CA TYR A 599 15.09 -3.71 15.88
C TYR A 599 14.03 -4.72 15.45
N ILE A 600 14.34 -6.00 15.65
CA ILE A 600 13.41 -7.13 15.49
C ILE A 600 13.44 -7.96 16.76
N THR A 601 12.31 -8.55 17.14
CA THR A 601 12.21 -9.46 18.28
C THR A 601 11.85 -10.86 17.81
N LEU A 602 12.49 -11.87 18.41
CA LEU A 602 12.21 -13.28 18.19
C LEU A 602 11.82 -13.91 19.53
N SER A 603 10.60 -14.44 19.61
CA SER A 603 10.21 -15.22 20.79
C SER A 603 10.96 -16.56 20.84
N LEU A 604 11.03 -17.20 21.99
CA LEU A 604 11.63 -18.53 22.14
C LEU A 604 10.95 -19.53 21.18
N LYS A 605 9.61 -19.46 21.07
CA LYS A 605 8.84 -20.27 20.11
C LYS A 605 9.26 -20.03 18.65
N ASP A 606 9.54 -18.79 18.28
CA ASP A 606 10.01 -18.47 16.93
C ASP A 606 11.39 -19.04 16.68
N ILE A 607 12.26 -18.96 17.67
CA ILE A 607 13.61 -19.54 17.62
C ILE A 607 13.52 -21.08 17.51
N GLU A 608 12.72 -21.73 18.35
CA GLU A 608 12.52 -23.20 18.31
C GLU A 608 11.99 -23.67 16.96
N LYS A 609 11.04 -22.94 16.37
CA LYS A 609 10.53 -23.22 15.02
C LYS A 609 11.61 -23.10 13.93
N LEU A 610 12.54 -22.14 14.05
CA LEU A 610 13.67 -22.02 13.13
C LEU A 610 14.55 -23.28 13.16
N PHE A 611 14.62 -23.96 14.29
CA PHE A 611 15.38 -25.22 14.45
C PHE A 611 14.52 -26.48 14.26
N GLY A 612 13.26 -26.35 13.80
CA GLY A 612 12.37 -27.47 13.54
C GLY A 612 11.98 -28.26 14.80
N ARG A 613 11.95 -27.62 15.98
CA ARG A 613 11.66 -28.28 17.27
C ARG A 613 10.19 -28.24 17.69
N THR A 614 9.28 -27.69 16.85
CA THR A 614 7.80 -27.71 17.06
C THR A 614 7.08 -27.79 15.73
#